data_990b87800deb901cece2eab5596416cc
#
_entry.id   990b87800deb901cece2eab5596416cc
#
_cell.length_a   1.000
_cell.length_b   1.000
_cell.length_c   1.000
_cell.angle_alpha   90.00
_cell.angle_beta   90.00
_cell.angle_gamma   90.00
#
_symmetry.space_group_name_H-M   'P 1'
#
loop_
_entity.id
_entity.type
_entity.pdbx_description
1 polymer ?
#
loop_
_entity_poly.entity_id
_entity_poly.type
_entity_poly.pdbx_seq_one_letter_code
_entity_poly.pdbx_strand_id
1 'polypeptide(L)'
;VEEPQLPAELPEDTPEPVLNMREVYGNISLRNLQECYNDAIYYRDEMRKLFSTGRVNLRQRTLSERFFWAIIMRIAQEKVKLKTVPRDLQDIDVSLADIYHGNFSVFPFLPDSWAIDQLFPVMPVHRLNEFPSRQGIISDITCDSDGRIDHFIDPQGLKTTLDLHPLKDGEEYYLGVFLVGAYQE
;
A
#
# COMPACT_ATOMS: atom_id res chain seq x y z
N VAL A 1 3.91 -2.37 -4.61
CA VAL A 1 4.74 -1.22 -5.06
C VAL A 1 6.15 -1.72 -5.28
N GLU A 2 6.73 -1.47 -6.46
CA GLU A 2 8.13 -1.80 -6.75
C GLU A 2 9.06 -0.82 -6.04
N GLU A 3 10.25 -1.29 -5.62
CA GLU A 3 11.24 -0.45 -4.95
C GLU A 3 11.73 0.65 -5.91
N PRO A 4 11.58 1.94 -5.54
CA PRO A 4 11.97 3.04 -6.41
C PRO A 4 13.48 3.10 -6.57
N GLN A 5 13.96 3.17 -7.81
CA GLN A 5 15.37 3.42 -8.07
C GLN A 5 15.70 4.89 -7.78
N LEU A 6 16.51 5.11 -6.77
CA LEU A 6 17.00 6.44 -6.42
C LEU A 6 18.26 6.77 -7.22
N PRO A 7 18.41 8.01 -7.74
CA PRO A 7 19.61 8.42 -8.43
C PRO A 7 20.78 8.56 -7.45
N ALA A 8 21.98 8.16 -7.87
CA ALA A 8 23.20 8.32 -7.09
C ALA A 8 23.54 9.80 -6.86
N GLU A 9 23.35 10.61 -7.90
CA GLU A 9 23.57 12.06 -7.86
C GLU A 9 22.26 12.79 -8.18
N LEU A 10 22.00 13.85 -7.44
CA LEU A 10 20.85 14.71 -7.67
C LEU A 10 21.18 15.82 -8.65
N PRO A 11 20.23 16.22 -9.54
CA PRO A 11 20.39 17.38 -10.39
C PRO A 11 20.68 18.66 -9.59
N GLU A 12 21.41 19.61 -10.17
CA GLU A 12 21.72 20.89 -9.52
C GLU A 12 20.48 21.72 -9.16
N ASP A 13 19.42 21.58 -9.96
CA ASP A 13 18.13 22.26 -9.76
C ASP A 13 17.17 21.50 -8.81
N THR A 14 17.69 20.59 -7.99
CA THR A 14 16.88 19.81 -7.07
C THR A 14 16.27 20.69 -5.97
N PRO A 15 14.93 20.71 -5.80
CA PRO A 15 14.28 21.50 -4.77
C PRO A 15 14.67 21.06 -3.36
N GLU A 16 14.70 22.03 -2.42
CA GLU A 16 15.07 21.80 -1.03
C GLU A 16 14.26 20.65 -0.35
N PRO A 17 12.93 20.50 -0.51
CA PRO A 17 12.22 19.40 0.09
C PRO A 17 12.72 18.02 -0.37
N VAL A 18 13.22 17.89 -1.60
CA VAL A 18 13.80 16.62 -2.09
C VAL A 18 15.17 16.36 -1.47
N LEU A 19 15.97 17.39 -1.26
CA LEU A 19 17.24 17.27 -0.54
C LEU A 19 17.01 16.80 0.89
N ASN A 20 16.02 17.38 1.56
CA ASN A 20 15.62 16.97 2.91
C ASN A 20 15.11 15.52 2.94
N MET A 21 14.30 15.08 1.96
CA MET A 21 13.91 13.68 1.84
C MET A 21 15.10 12.72 1.68
N ARG A 22 16.12 13.13 0.91
CA ARG A 22 17.36 12.34 0.77
C ARG A 22 18.06 12.18 2.13
N GLU A 23 18.11 13.25 2.92
CA GLU A 23 18.69 13.22 4.26
C GLU A 23 17.88 12.32 5.18
N VAL A 24 16.54 12.46 5.21
CA VAL A 24 15.64 11.57 5.94
C VAL A 24 15.89 10.11 5.57
N TYR A 25 15.95 9.79 4.27
CA TYR A 25 16.22 8.43 3.80
C TYR A 25 17.56 7.87 4.34
N GLY A 26 18.60 8.68 4.37
CA GLY A 26 19.92 8.30 4.89
C GLY A 26 19.95 8.04 6.39
N ASN A 27 19.08 8.72 7.14
CA ASN A 27 19.07 8.74 8.61
C ASN A 27 18.05 7.79 9.24
N ILE A 28 17.29 7.01 8.46
CA ILE A 28 16.28 6.08 9.00
C ILE A 28 16.93 5.05 9.91
N SER A 29 16.40 4.97 11.13
CA SER A 29 16.80 4.01 12.16
C SER A 29 15.59 3.58 13.00
N LEU A 30 15.71 2.50 13.75
CA LEU A 30 14.62 2.01 14.64
C LEU A 30 14.13 3.05 15.67
N ARG A 31 14.94 4.08 15.96
CA ARG A 31 14.62 5.07 17.00
C ARG A 31 13.80 6.25 16.48
N ASN A 32 13.81 6.50 15.17
CA ASN A 32 13.21 7.68 14.56
C ASN A 32 12.22 7.38 13.42
N LEU A 33 11.68 6.15 13.35
CA LEU A 33 10.78 5.75 12.25
C LEU A 33 9.56 6.65 12.12
N GLN A 34 8.94 7.04 13.25
CA GLN A 34 7.77 7.89 13.25
C GLN A 34 8.10 9.33 12.79
N GLU A 35 9.23 9.86 13.25
CA GLU A 35 9.74 11.16 12.81
C GLU A 35 10.02 11.16 11.31
N CYS A 36 10.78 10.18 10.81
CA CYS A 36 11.06 10.04 9.38
C CYS A 36 9.80 9.89 8.54
N TYR A 37 8.77 9.21 9.05
CA TYR A 37 7.48 9.08 8.39
C TYR A 37 6.77 10.44 8.27
N ASN A 38 6.69 11.18 9.36
CA ASN A 38 6.05 12.51 9.38
C ASN A 38 6.79 13.51 8.48
N ASP A 39 8.11 13.50 8.52
CA ASP A 39 8.96 14.33 7.65
C ASP A 39 8.75 14.00 6.17
N ALA A 40 8.67 12.72 5.83
CA ALA A 40 8.41 12.29 4.46
C ALA A 40 7.06 12.79 3.94
N ILE A 41 6.00 12.71 4.76
CA ILE A 41 4.67 13.25 4.42
C ILE A 41 4.74 14.76 4.23
N TYR A 42 5.36 15.46 5.17
CA TYR A 42 5.49 16.92 5.14
C TYR A 42 6.18 17.39 3.85
N TYR A 43 7.34 16.85 3.52
CA TYR A 43 8.09 17.26 2.32
C TYR A 43 7.38 16.85 1.02
N ARG A 44 6.68 15.71 0.99
CA ARG A 44 5.85 15.35 -0.15
C ARG A 44 4.74 16.36 -0.39
N ASP A 45 4.04 16.76 0.66
CA ASP A 45 2.93 17.70 0.56
C ASP A 45 3.43 19.11 0.20
N GLU A 46 4.61 19.51 0.67
CA GLU A 46 5.28 20.73 0.24
C GLU A 46 5.60 20.69 -1.26
N MET A 47 6.16 19.59 -1.77
CA MET A 47 6.42 19.40 -3.20
C MET A 47 5.16 19.42 -4.05
N ARG A 48 4.05 18.85 -3.56
CA ARG A 48 2.74 18.91 -4.23
C ARG A 48 2.24 20.35 -4.33
N LYS A 49 2.39 21.12 -3.27
CA LYS A 49 2.04 22.55 -3.23
C LYS A 49 2.90 23.37 -4.18
N LEU A 50 4.22 23.13 -4.19
CA LEU A 50 5.12 23.80 -5.15
C LEU A 50 4.77 23.45 -6.60
N PHE A 51 4.40 22.21 -6.87
CA PHE A 51 3.97 21.78 -8.20
C PHE A 51 2.65 22.44 -8.62
N SER A 52 1.66 22.48 -7.74
CA SER A 52 0.35 23.12 -8.03
C SER A 52 0.48 24.63 -8.30
N THR A 53 1.52 25.29 -7.76
CA THR A 53 1.82 26.70 -7.98
C THR A 53 2.82 26.95 -9.12
N GLY A 54 3.22 25.91 -9.87
CA GLY A 54 4.13 26.01 -11.00
C GLY A 54 5.59 26.32 -10.64
N ARG A 55 5.98 26.18 -9.37
CA ARG A 55 7.35 26.45 -8.89
C ARG A 55 8.32 25.30 -9.13
N VAL A 56 7.81 24.09 -9.31
CA VAL A 56 8.59 22.91 -9.64
C VAL A 56 7.97 22.21 -10.85
N ASN A 57 8.79 21.53 -11.63
CA ASN A 57 8.35 20.79 -12.80
C ASN A 57 7.98 19.34 -12.48
N LEU A 58 7.41 18.62 -13.46
CA LEU A 58 6.97 17.23 -13.29
C LEU A 58 8.14 16.30 -12.93
N ARG A 59 9.34 16.52 -13.48
CA ARG A 59 10.52 15.70 -13.19
C ARG A 59 10.94 15.82 -11.72
N GLN A 60 10.96 17.04 -11.19
CA GLN A 60 11.26 17.29 -9.77
C GLN A 60 10.19 16.69 -8.85
N ARG A 61 8.90 16.80 -9.22
CA ARG A 61 7.83 16.15 -8.49
C ARG A 61 7.97 14.61 -8.51
N THR A 62 8.25 14.02 -9.67
CA THR A 62 8.47 12.57 -9.77
C THR A 62 9.63 12.11 -8.91
N LEU A 63 10.71 12.90 -8.83
CA LEU A 63 11.85 12.61 -7.97
C LEU A 63 11.44 12.60 -6.49
N SER A 64 10.62 13.56 -6.06
CA SER A 64 10.11 13.56 -4.66
C SER A 64 9.25 12.35 -4.35
N GLU A 65 8.36 11.92 -5.26
CA GLU A 65 7.55 10.71 -5.06
C GLU A 65 8.44 9.45 -4.97
N ARG A 66 9.53 9.37 -5.74
CA ARG A 66 10.50 8.26 -5.62
C ARG A 66 11.14 8.21 -4.23
N PHE A 67 11.61 9.35 -3.72
CA PHE A 67 12.17 9.42 -2.37
C PHE A 67 11.14 9.09 -1.31
N PHE A 68 9.92 9.62 -1.44
CA PHE A 68 8.84 9.32 -0.52
C PHE A 68 8.60 7.80 -0.42
N TRP A 69 8.39 7.13 -1.54
CA TRP A 69 8.14 5.69 -1.53
C TRP A 69 9.35 4.87 -1.05
N ALA A 70 10.56 5.27 -1.36
CA ALA A 70 11.77 4.65 -0.83
C ALA A 70 11.85 4.76 0.71
N ILE A 71 11.52 5.94 1.26
CA ILE A 71 11.46 6.17 2.71
C ILE A 71 10.40 5.25 3.34
N ILE A 72 9.16 5.24 2.78
CA ILE A 72 8.06 4.43 3.31
C ILE A 72 8.40 2.93 3.29
N MET A 73 8.98 2.42 2.20
CA MET A 73 9.40 1.02 2.11
C MET A 73 10.48 0.68 3.13
N ARG A 74 11.47 1.55 3.30
CA ARG A 74 12.53 1.32 4.30
C ARG A 74 11.99 1.37 5.73
N ILE A 75 11.06 2.29 6.02
CA ILE A 75 10.37 2.32 7.32
C ILE A 75 9.58 1.04 7.54
N ALA A 76 8.85 0.52 6.53
CA ALA A 76 8.10 -0.72 6.64
C ALA A 76 9.02 -1.92 6.94
N GLN A 77 10.18 -2.00 6.30
CA GLN A 77 11.19 -3.05 6.57
C GLN A 77 11.74 -2.98 8.00
N GLU A 78 12.03 -1.78 8.48
CA GLU A 78 12.55 -1.58 9.85
C GLU A 78 11.46 -1.76 10.92
N LYS A 79 10.21 -1.39 10.61
CA LYS A 79 9.04 -1.50 11.50
C LYS A 79 8.83 -2.92 12.02
N VAL A 80 9.10 -3.94 11.21
CA VAL A 80 8.95 -5.35 11.58
C VAL A 80 9.81 -5.73 12.80
N LYS A 81 10.89 -5.00 13.05
CA LYS A 81 11.80 -5.23 14.19
C LYS A 81 11.30 -4.60 15.49
N LEU A 82 10.23 -3.79 15.44
CA LEU A 82 9.67 -3.13 16.63
C LEU A 82 8.82 -4.10 17.45
N LYS A 83 8.95 -4.06 18.78
CA LYS A 83 8.05 -4.81 19.70
C LYS A 83 6.62 -4.23 19.73
N THR A 84 6.51 -2.92 19.55
CA THR A 84 5.24 -2.19 19.52
C THR A 84 5.31 -1.19 18.39
N VAL A 85 4.35 -1.26 17.47
CA VAL A 85 4.27 -0.36 16.31
C VAL A 85 3.47 0.89 16.68
N PRO A 86 4.04 2.10 16.54
CA PRO A 86 3.30 3.36 16.71
C PRO A 86 2.07 3.42 15.80
N ARG A 87 1.02 4.10 16.27
CA ARG A 87 -0.26 4.19 15.54
C ARG A 87 -0.09 4.72 14.11
N ASP A 88 0.70 5.76 13.94
CA ASP A 88 0.93 6.40 12.64
C ASP A 88 1.63 5.49 11.61
N LEU A 89 2.30 4.43 12.09
CA LEU A 89 2.99 3.46 11.24
C LEU A 89 2.15 2.20 10.95
N GLN A 90 0.96 2.06 11.54
CA GLN A 90 0.12 0.87 11.36
C GLN A 90 -0.40 0.75 9.93
N ASP A 91 -0.78 1.87 9.31
CA ASP A 91 -1.38 1.92 7.98
C ASP A 91 -0.37 1.91 6.82
N ILE A 92 0.94 1.85 7.14
CA ILE A 92 1.98 1.80 6.10
C ILE A 92 1.82 0.56 5.21
N ASP A 93 1.46 -0.58 5.78
CA ASP A 93 1.32 -1.83 5.01
C ASP A 93 0.19 -1.72 3.98
N VAL A 94 -0.93 -1.07 4.35
CA VAL A 94 -2.02 -0.77 3.41
C VAL A 94 -1.57 0.17 2.29
N SER A 95 -0.77 1.18 2.63
CA SER A 95 -0.23 2.13 1.65
C SER A 95 0.73 1.49 0.66
N LEU A 96 1.41 0.42 1.06
CA LEU A 96 2.34 -0.35 0.23
C LEU A 96 1.68 -1.56 -0.45
N ALA A 97 0.46 -1.93 -0.05
CA ALA A 97 -0.23 -3.09 -0.58
C ALA A 97 -0.48 -2.97 -2.08
N ASP A 98 -0.40 -4.09 -2.77
CA ASP A 98 -0.83 -4.18 -4.15
C ASP A 98 -2.37 -4.17 -4.22
N ILE A 99 -2.93 -3.58 -5.27
CA ILE A 99 -4.36 -3.61 -5.52
C ILE A 99 -4.64 -4.72 -6.55
N TYR A 100 -5.35 -5.75 -6.11
CA TYR A 100 -5.80 -6.84 -6.98
C TYR A 100 -7.22 -6.54 -7.45
N HIS A 101 -7.36 -6.19 -8.72
CA HIS A 101 -8.66 -5.95 -9.32
C HIS A 101 -9.34 -7.27 -9.67
N GLY A 102 -10.45 -7.57 -8.99
CA GLY A 102 -11.26 -8.75 -9.23
C GLY A 102 -12.37 -8.50 -10.25
N ASN A 103 -12.65 -9.49 -11.08
CA ASN A 103 -13.76 -9.43 -12.05
C ASN A 103 -15.10 -9.75 -11.36
N PHE A 104 -15.49 -8.90 -10.43
CA PHE A 104 -16.74 -9.02 -9.67
C PHE A 104 -17.16 -7.63 -9.16
N SER A 105 -18.32 -7.54 -8.53
CA SER A 105 -18.73 -6.35 -7.78
C SER A 105 -19.01 -6.73 -6.31
N VAL A 106 -18.46 -5.97 -5.39
CA VAL A 106 -18.71 -6.16 -3.94
C VAL A 106 -20.18 -5.93 -3.61
N PHE A 107 -20.81 -4.95 -4.25
CA PHE A 107 -22.18 -4.54 -3.93
C PHE A 107 -23.23 -5.63 -4.13
N PRO A 108 -23.39 -6.27 -5.31
CA PRO A 108 -24.37 -7.31 -5.49
C PRO A 108 -23.94 -8.68 -4.96
N PHE A 109 -22.63 -9.01 -4.98
CA PHE A 109 -22.16 -10.34 -4.61
C PHE A 109 -21.82 -10.51 -3.13
N LEU A 110 -21.50 -9.41 -2.44
CA LEU A 110 -21.17 -9.41 -1.01
C LEU A 110 -21.88 -8.26 -0.28
N PRO A 111 -23.23 -8.18 -0.32
CA PRO A 111 -23.95 -7.04 0.24
C PRO A 111 -23.70 -6.85 1.73
N ASP A 112 -23.54 -7.91 2.49
CA ASP A 112 -23.29 -7.82 3.94
C ASP A 112 -21.90 -7.25 4.28
N SER A 113 -20.95 -7.33 3.35
CA SER A 113 -19.61 -6.74 3.56
C SER A 113 -19.67 -5.23 3.71
N TRP A 114 -20.48 -4.56 2.90
CA TRP A 114 -20.58 -3.10 2.95
C TRP A 114 -21.79 -2.58 3.74
N ALA A 115 -22.87 -3.38 3.85
CA ALA A 115 -24.09 -2.94 4.54
C ALA A 115 -23.99 -3.06 6.07
N ILE A 116 -23.26 -4.05 6.57
CA ILE A 116 -23.16 -4.36 8.00
C ILE A 116 -21.74 -4.67 8.45
N ASP A 117 -20.73 -4.38 7.64
CA ASP A 117 -19.31 -4.67 7.91
C ASP A 117 -19.03 -6.14 8.22
N GLN A 118 -19.79 -7.07 7.60
CA GLN A 118 -19.57 -8.50 7.76
C GLN A 118 -18.25 -8.89 7.10
N LEU A 119 -17.40 -9.56 7.84
CA LEU A 119 -16.14 -10.10 7.33
C LEU A 119 -16.34 -11.55 6.86
N PHE A 120 -15.75 -11.85 5.71
CA PHE A 120 -15.71 -13.19 5.15
C PHE A 120 -14.28 -13.70 5.08
N PRO A 121 -14.01 -14.99 5.33
CA PRO A 121 -12.71 -15.56 5.03
C PRO A 121 -12.42 -15.48 3.55
N VAL A 122 -11.27 -14.93 3.18
CA VAL A 122 -10.80 -14.80 1.80
C VAL A 122 -9.43 -15.43 1.69
N MET A 123 -9.21 -16.25 0.67
CA MET A 123 -7.89 -16.83 0.39
C MET A 123 -7.74 -17.25 -1.07
N PRO A 124 -6.50 -17.36 -1.57
CA PRO A 124 -6.25 -18.03 -2.85
C PRO A 124 -6.75 -19.49 -2.81
N VAL A 125 -7.38 -19.96 -3.91
CA VAL A 125 -7.87 -21.35 -4.02
C VAL A 125 -6.98 -22.23 -4.89
N HIS A 126 -5.88 -21.69 -5.40
CA HIS A 126 -4.86 -22.43 -6.13
C HIS A 126 -3.45 -21.93 -5.79
N ARG A 127 -2.43 -22.59 -6.31
CA ARG A 127 -1.02 -22.30 -5.98
C ARG A 127 -0.71 -22.38 -4.46
N LEU A 128 -1.45 -23.24 -3.75
CA LEU A 128 -1.36 -23.39 -2.29
C LEU A 128 -0.02 -23.99 -1.82
N ASN A 129 0.79 -24.49 -2.74
CA ASN A 129 2.15 -24.96 -2.52
C ASN A 129 3.23 -23.89 -2.79
N GLU A 130 2.84 -22.70 -3.22
CA GLU A 130 3.73 -21.57 -3.41
C GLU A 130 3.63 -20.62 -2.21
N PHE A 131 4.73 -19.97 -1.85
CA PHE A 131 4.73 -18.96 -0.79
C PHE A 131 4.11 -17.65 -1.32
N PRO A 132 3.08 -17.10 -0.66
CA PRO A 132 2.47 -15.83 -1.05
C PRO A 132 3.39 -14.67 -0.66
N SER A 133 4.12 -14.13 -1.62
CA SER A 133 5.15 -13.11 -1.39
C SER A 133 4.65 -11.67 -1.54
N ARG A 134 3.34 -11.48 -1.77
CA ARG A 134 2.72 -10.16 -1.93
C ARG A 134 1.72 -9.92 -0.80
N GLN A 135 1.56 -8.64 -0.44
CA GLN A 135 0.49 -8.16 0.40
C GLN A 135 -0.46 -7.34 -0.47
N GLY A 136 -1.74 -7.66 -0.45
CA GLY A 136 -2.69 -6.99 -1.31
C GLY A 136 -4.03 -6.70 -0.65
N ILE A 137 -4.74 -5.75 -1.23
CA ILE A 137 -6.18 -5.53 -1.04
C ILE A 137 -6.90 -5.92 -2.32
N ILE A 138 -8.17 -6.29 -2.19
CA ILE A 138 -9.00 -6.67 -3.35
C ILE A 138 -9.91 -5.49 -3.66
N SER A 139 -9.94 -5.08 -4.92
CA SER A 139 -10.85 -4.04 -5.42
C SER A 139 -11.72 -4.64 -6.51
N ASP A 140 -12.98 -4.25 -6.55
CA ASP A 140 -13.86 -4.60 -7.66
C ASP A 140 -13.61 -3.70 -8.89
N ILE A 141 -14.21 -4.09 -10.03
CA ILE A 141 -14.19 -3.29 -11.25
C ILE A 141 -15.63 -2.93 -11.56
N THR A 142 -16.06 -1.76 -11.10
CA THR A 142 -17.38 -1.21 -11.41
C THR A 142 -17.25 0.24 -11.85
N CYS A 143 -18.24 0.71 -12.64
CA CYS A 143 -18.21 2.09 -13.15
C CYS A 143 -18.56 3.15 -12.10
N ASP A 144 -19.07 2.76 -10.94
CA ASP A 144 -19.72 3.67 -10.00
C ASP A 144 -19.43 3.35 -8.53
N SER A 145 -18.50 2.45 -8.25
CA SER A 145 -18.20 2.07 -6.88
C SER A 145 -16.71 1.91 -6.63
N ASP A 146 -16.30 2.36 -5.45
CA ASP A 146 -14.99 2.08 -4.87
C ASP A 146 -15.06 0.80 -4.01
N GLY A 147 -15.77 -0.25 -4.49
CA GLY A 147 -15.92 -1.50 -3.78
C GLY A 147 -14.56 -2.16 -3.56
N ARG A 148 -14.24 -2.42 -2.30
CA ARG A 148 -12.98 -3.05 -1.92
C ARG A 148 -13.14 -3.92 -0.69
N ILE A 149 -12.27 -4.92 -0.58
CA ILE A 149 -12.07 -5.73 0.62
C ILE A 149 -10.66 -5.42 1.11
N ASP A 150 -10.57 -4.75 2.23
CA ASP A 150 -9.32 -4.28 2.86
C ASP A 150 -9.24 -4.65 4.35
N HIS A 151 -10.14 -5.54 4.79
CA HIS A 151 -10.12 -6.16 6.11
C HIS A 151 -10.31 -7.66 5.97
N PHE A 152 -9.40 -8.43 6.55
CA PHE A 152 -9.35 -9.88 6.39
C PHE A 152 -9.29 -10.57 7.75
N ILE A 153 -9.93 -11.73 7.84
CA ILE A 153 -9.88 -12.60 9.02
C ILE A 153 -8.53 -13.32 9.04
N ASP A 154 -7.85 -13.24 10.16
CA ASP A 154 -6.60 -13.94 10.41
C ASP A 154 -6.68 -14.66 11.77
N PRO A 155 -6.01 -15.80 11.97
CA PRO A 155 -5.98 -16.49 13.26
C PRO A 155 -5.52 -15.62 14.45
N GLN A 156 -4.78 -14.54 14.18
CA GLN A 156 -4.28 -13.61 15.18
C GLN A 156 -5.15 -12.35 15.33
N GLY A 157 -6.25 -12.24 14.57
CA GLY A 157 -7.18 -11.11 14.60
C GLY A 157 -7.53 -10.58 13.22
N LEU A 158 -7.61 -9.26 13.07
CA LEU A 158 -7.87 -8.61 11.79
C LEU A 158 -6.58 -8.17 11.11
N LYS A 159 -6.49 -8.46 9.82
CA LYS A 159 -5.45 -7.91 8.93
C LYS A 159 -6.06 -6.92 7.95
N THR A 160 -5.29 -5.91 7.58
CA THR A 160 -5.63 -4.90 6.56
C THR A 160 -5.14 -5.27 5.16
N THR A 161 -4.39 -6.36 5.05
CA THR A 161 -3.89 -6.90 3.78
C THR A 161 -4.01 -8.41 3.77
N LEU A 162 -4.12 -8.98 2.58
CA LEU A 162 -4.16 -10.42 2.34
C LEU A 162 -2.84 -10.90 1.75
N ASP A 163 -2.35 -12.05 2.22
CA ASP A 163 -1.17 -12.71 1.63
C ASP A 163 -1.54 -13.29 0.26
N LEU A 164 -0.91 -12.80 -0.80
CA LEU A 164 -1.22 -13.13 -2.19
C LEU A 164 0.04 -13.52 -2.97
N HIS A 165 -0.17 -14.20 -4.10
CA HIS A 165 0.91 -14.55 -5.01
C HIS A 165 1.07 -13.47 -6.09
N PRO A 166 2.28 -13.24 -6.63
CA PRO A 166 2.45 -12.40 -7.81
C PRO A 166 1.59 -12.91 -8.96
N LEU A 167 0.91 -12.00 -9.66
CA LEU A 167 0.20 -12.36 -10.89
C LEU A 167 1.21 -12.76 -11.97
N LYS A 168 0.84 -13.73 -12.81
CA LYS A 168 1.61 -14.17 -13.97
C LYS A 168 0.82 -13.87 -15.23
N ASP A 169 1.48 -13.29 -16.21
CA ASP A 169 0.84 -12.94 -17.47
C ASP A 169 0.21 -14.18 -18.15
N GLY A 170 -1.06 -14.06 -18.52
CA GLY A 170 -1.80 -15.14 -19.17
C GLY A 170 -2.29 -16.25 -18.25
N GLU A 171 -2.04 -16.18 -16.95
CA GLU A 171 -2.60 -17.11 -15.97
C GLU A 171 -3.76 -16.47 -15.19
N GLU A 172 -4.84 -17.21 -15.04
CA GLU A 172 -5.94 -16.81 -14.16
C GLU A 172 -5.54 -16.99 -12.68
N TYR A 173 -5.98 -16.07 -11.82
CA TYR A 173 -5.72 -16.13 -10.39
C TYR A 173 -7.05 -16.08 -9.63
N TYR A 174 -7.39 -17.18 -8.98
CA TYR A 174 -8.67 -17.33 -8.30
C TYR A 174 -8.54 -17.14 -6.78
N LEU A 175 -9.42 -16.30 -6.26
CA LEU A 175 -9.64 -16.10 -4.82
C LEU A 175 -11.00 -16.68 -4.44
N GLY A 176 -11.05 -17.39 -3.33
CA GLY A 176 -12.29 -17.86 -2.72
C GLY A 176 -12.74 -16.93 -1.62
N VAL A 177 -14.01 -16.57 -1.61
CA VAL A 177 -14.69 -15.93 -0.49
C VAL A 177 -15.60 -16.98 0.15
N PHE A 178 -15.39 -17.28 1.41
CA PHE A 178 -16.02 -18.40 2.08
C PHE A 178 -17.07 -17.95 3.09
N LEU A 179 -17.98 -18.84 3.41
CA LEU A 179 -19.06 -18.65 4.39
C LEU A 179 -20.04 -17.54 4.00
N VAL A 180 -20.18 -17.26 2.72
CA VAL A 180 -21.20 -16.38 2.18
C VAL A 180 -22.59 -17.04 2.34
N GLY A 181 -23.62 -16.22 2.63
CA GLY A 181 -24.98 -16.72 2.78
C GLY A 181 -25.65 -17.01 1.43
N ALA A 182 -26.78 -17.74 1.46
CA ALA A 182 -27.54 -18.12 0.25
C ALA A 182 -28.12 -16.94 -0.56
N TYR A 183 -28.06 -15.74 -0.03
CA TYR A 183 -28.56 -14.53 -0.68
C TYR A 183 -27.44 -13.60 -1.21
N GLN A 184 -26.22 -14.13 -1.26
CA GLN A 184 -25.03 -13.39 -1.69
C GLN A 184 -24.40 -14.03 -2.95
N GLU A 185 -25.22 -14.59 -3.81
CA GLU A 185 -24.80 -15.16 -5.11
C GLU A 185 -25.13 -14.20 -6.26
#